data_c05b32bae023ad89bdcd4c8cb594e40a
#
_entry.id   c05b32bae023ad89bdcd4c8cb594e40a
#
_cell.length_a   1.000
_cell.length_b   1.000
_cell.length_c   1.000
_cell.angle_alpha   90.00
_cell.angle_beta   90.00
_cell.angle_gamma   90.00
#
_symmetry.space_group_name_H-M   'P 1'
#
loop_
_entity.id
_entity.type
_entity.pdbx_description
1 polymer ?
#
loop_
_entity_poly.entity_id
_entity_poly.type
_entity_poly.pdbx_seq_one_letter_code
_entity_poly.pdbx_strand_id
1 'polypeptide(L)'
;GGTGLIGDPSGKSEERKILTELEIEENLFSIENQLKKFLDFDNNLSNKALIINNANWLKKINLIDFMRDIGKHFTVNYMMKKESVKSRVSRDTGISFTEFSYMTLQAYDFLYLYENYDCKLQMGGSDQMGNILAGVDLINRKNPGPKSYLAHGIVSPLITSSSGQKFGKTAGE
;
A
#
# COMPACT_ATOMS: atom_id res chain seq x y z
N GLY A 1 2.03 -8.93 -4.56
CA GLY A 1 0.58 -8.94 -4.41
C GLY A 1 -0.13 -8.19 -5.51
N GLY A 2 -1.47 -8.04 -5.39
CA GLY A 2 -2.32 -7.39 -6.40
C GLY A 2 -1.92 -5.94 -6.71
N THR A 3 -1.52 -5.17 -5.71
CA THR A 3 -0.98 -3.81 -5.92
C THR A 3 0.34 -3.80 -6.69
N GLY A 4 1.11 -4.88 -6.64
CA GLY A 4 2.32 -5.05 -7.45
C GLY A 4 2.04 -5.23 -8.94
N LEU A 5 0.84 -5.71 -9.32
CA LEU A 5 0.43 -5.83 -10.72
C LEU A 5 0.23 -4.46 -11.40
N ILE A 6 -0.12 -3.44 -10.64
CA ILE A 6 -0.33 -2.08 -11.17
C ILE A 6 0.82 -1.12 -10.85
N GLY A 7 1.76 -1.53 -9.99
CA GLY A 7 2.94 -0.76 -9.61
C GLY A 7 2.66 0.40 -8.64
N ASP A 8 3.37 0.42 -7.50
CA ASP A 8 3.31 1.54 -6.54
C ASP A 8 4.01 2.78 -7.12
N PRO A 9 3.32 3.90 -7.30
CA PRO A 9 3.91 5.12 -7.83
C PRO A 9 4.78 5.89 -6.81
N SER A 10 4.72 5.54 -5.52
CA SER A 10 5.38 6.29 -4.44
C SER A 10 6.90 6.36 -4.62
N GLY A 11 7.46 7.57 -4.45
CA GLY A 11 8.90 7.81 -4.44
C GLY A 11 9.63 7.64 -5.79
N LYS A 12 8.92 7.58 -6.92
CA LYS A 12 9.51 7.52 -8.26
C LYS A 12 8.94 8.58 -9.20
N SER A 13 9.78 9.02 -10.14
CA SER A 13 9.40 9.99 -11.17
C SER A 13 8.74 9.33 -12.39
N GLU A 14 8.97 8.06 -12.64
CA GLU A 14 8.47 7.31 -13.80
C GLU A 14 7.45 6.25 -13.40
N GLU A 15 6.57 5.88 -14.34
CA GLU A 15 5.64 4.77 -14.17
C GLU A 15 6.41 3.45 -14.00
N ARG A 16 5.96 2.59 -13.10
CA ARG A 16 6.64 1.32 -12.85
C ARG A 16 6.33 0.29 -13.93
N LYS A 17 7.31 -0.54 -14.24
CA LYS A 17 7.11 -1.76 -15.03
C LYS A 17 6.01 -2.61 -14.39
N ILE A 18 5.03 -2.98 -15.19
CA ILE A 18 3.98 -3.92 -14.81
C ILE A 18 4.61 -5.30 -14.67
N LEU A 19 4.39 -5.94 -13.53
CA LEU A 19 4.87 -7.30 -13.25
C LEU A 19 3.83 -8.33 -13.64
N THR A 20 4.27 -9.48 -14.12
CA THR A 20 3.42 -10.65 -14.32
C THR A 20 3.07 -11.31 -12.99
N GLU A 21 2.03 -12.14 -12.97
CA GLU A 21 1.66 -12.90 -11.77
C GLU A 21 2.79 -13.82 -11.30
N LEU A 22 3.49 -14.45 -12.23
CA LEU A 22 4.63 -15.32 -11.93
C LEU A 22 5.78 -14.56 -11.24
N GLU A 23 6.16 -13.39 -11.79
CA GLU A 23 7.18 -12.53 -11.15
C GLU A 23 6.76 -12.09 -9.73
N ILE A 24 5.47 -11.88 -9.50
CA ILE A 24 4.96 -11.53 -8.16
C ILE A 24 5.06 -12.71 -7.21
N GLU A 25 4.75 -13.93 -7.64
CA GLU A 25 4.86 -15.15 -6.83
C GLU A 25 6.32 -15.43 -6.48
N GLU A 26 7.24 -15.31 -7.43
CA GLU A 26 8.68 -15.46 -7.21
C GLU A 26 9.20 -14.41 -6.20
N ASN A 27 8.79 -13.15 -6.36
CA ASN A 27 9.13 -12.08 -5.42
C ASN A 27 8.58 -12.34 -4.02
N LEU A 28 7.35 -12.84 -3.91
CA LEU A 28 6.71 -13.17 -2.64
C LEU A 28 7.48 -14.27 -1.91
N PHE A 29 7.83 -15.35 -2.61
CA PHE A 29 8.65 -16.43 -2.08
C PHE A 29 10.01 -15.95 -1.61
N SER A 30 10.67 -15.10 -2.41
CA SER A 30 11.99 -14.54 -2.07
C SER A 30 11.94 -13.66 -0.84
N ILE A 31 10.91 -12.81 -0.70
CA ILE A 31 10.68 -11.96 0.48
C ILE A 31 10.40 -12.82 1.72
N GLU A 32 9.57 -13.84 1.59
CA GLU A 32 9.26 -14.76 2.68
C GLU A 32 10.53 -15.42 3.24
N ASN A 33 11.39 -15.93 2.35
CA ASN A 33 12.65 -16.56 2.74
C ASN A 33 13.61 -15.59 3.44
N GLN A 34 13.61 -14.31 3.08
CA GLN A 34 14.38 -13.30 3.78
C GLN A 34 13.79 -13.00 5.17
N LEU A 35 12.47 -12.85 5.26
CA LEU A 35 11.79 -12.54 6.51
C LEU A 35 11.86 -13.67 7.54
N LYS A 36 11.91 -14.95 7.12
CA LYS A 36 12.10 -16.11 7.98
C LYS A 36 13.39 -16.06 8.82
N LYS A 37 14.36 -15.23 8.44
CA LYS A 37 15.58 -15.02 9.24
C LYS A 37 15.35 -14.11 10.46
N PHE A 38 14.25 -13.36 10.50
CA PHE A 38 13.97 -12.35 11.52
C PHE A 38 12.64 -12.56 12.22
N LEU A 39 11.69 -13.21 11.56
CA LEU A 39 10.33 -13.42 12.04
C LEU A 39 10.02 -14.91 12.10
N ASP A 40 9.24 -15.27 13.10
CA ASP A 40 8.78 -16.64 13.27
C ASP A 40 7.42 -16.84 12.58
N PHE A 41 7.36 -17.83 11.72
CA PHE A 41 6.19 -18.25 10.96
C PHE A 41 5.61 -19.58 11.47
N ASP A 42 6.08 -20.09 12.60
CA ASP A 42 5.60 -21.38 13.15
C ASP A 42 4.12 -21.29 13.49
N ASN A 43 3.36 -22.25 12.97
CA ASN A 43 1.93 -22.34 13.17
C ASN A 43 1.51 -22.59 14.62
N ASN A 44 2.41 -23.06 15.46
CA ASN A 44 2.18 -23.30 16.88
C ASN A 44 2.22 -22.04 17.73
N LEU A 45 2.70 -20.92 17.19
CA LEU A 45 2.80 -19.66 17.93
C LEU A 45 1.53 -18.81 17.74
N SER A 46 1.01 -18.28 18.83
CA SER A 46 -0.16 -17.38 18.82
C SER A 46 0.13 -16.02 18.16
N ASN A 47 1.40 -15.61 18.15
CA ASN A 47 1.90 -14.35 17.57
C ASN A 47 2.79 -14.57 16.34
N LYS A 48 2.59 -15.68 15.63
CA LYS A 48 3.33 -15.97 14.39
C LYS A 48 3.19 -14.87 13.36
N ALA A 49 4.24 -14.68 12.57
CA ALA A 49 4.18 -13.83 11.38
C ALA A 49 3.30 -14.47 10.29
N LEU A 50 2.67 -13.63 9.47
CA LEU A 50 1.87 -14.06 8.33
C LEU A 50 2.32 -13.32 7.09
N ILE A 51 2.47 -14.03 5.97
CA ILE A 51 2.56 -13.42 4.64
C ILE A 51 1.21 -13.58 3.96
N ILE A 52 0.63 -12.45 3.58
CA ILE A 52 -0.70 -12.39 2.99
C ILE A 52 -0.60 -11.72 1.62
N ASN A 53 -1.14 -12.39 0.59
CA ASN A 53 -1.18 -11.84 -0.75
C ASN A 53 -2.49 -11.09 -0.99
N ASN A 54 -2.42 -9.77 -1.11
CA ASN A 54 -3.60 -8.92 -1.32
C ASN A 54 -4.29 -9.13 -2.69
N ALA A 55 -3.68 -9.86 -3.62
CA ALA A 55 -4.36 -10.32 -4.83
C ALA A 55 -5.59 -11.19 -4.52
N ASN A 56 -5.61 -11.85 -3.36
CA ASN A 56 -6.71 -12.73 -2.95
C ASN A 56 -8.05 -12.01 -2.79
N TRP A 57 -8.04 -10.70 -2.52
CA TRP A 57 -9.25 -9.87 -2.43
C TRP A 57 -9.31 -8.79 -3.48
N LEU A 58 -8.19 -8.14 -3.85
CA LEU A 58 -8.18 -7.08 -4.85
C LEU A 58 -8.62 -7.57 -6.24
N LYS A 59 -8.31 -8.81 -6.61
CA LYS A 59 -8.75 -9.42 -7.88
C LYS A 59 -10.22 -9.86 -7.86
N LYS A 60 -10.85 -9.98 -6.70
CA LYS A 60 -12.22 -10.45 -6.53
C LYS A 60 -13.24 -9.33 -6.40
N ILE A 61 -12.81 -8.15 -5.97
CA ILE A 61 -13.74 -7.03 -5.82
C ILE A 61 -14.21 -6.57 -7.19
N ASN A 62 -15.53 -6.46 -7.34
CA ASN A 62 -16.13 -5.90 -8.54
C ASN A 62 -15.89 -4.39 -8.60
N LEU A 63 -15.64 -3.85 -9.79
CA LEU A 63 -15.37 -2.42 -9.98
C LEU A 63 -16.53 -1.55 -9.45
N ILE A 64 -17.77 -1.94 -9.70
CA ILE A 64 -18.94 -1.18 -9.25
C ILE A 64 -19.04 -1.17 -7.73
N ASP A 65 -18.82 -2.32 -7.10
CA ASP A 65 -18.79 -2.44 -5.64
C ASP A 65 -17.64 -1.61 -5.04
N PHE A 66 -16.46 -1.65 -5.65
CA PHE A 66 -15.34 -0.82 -5.22
C PHE A 66 -15.68 0.67 -5.29
N MET A 67 -16.24 1.14 -6.41
CA MET A 67 -16.62 2.55 -6.57
C MET A 67 -17.71 2.97 -5.58
N ARG A 68 -18.74 2.13 -5.39
CA ARG A 68 -19.85 2.39 -4.48
C ARG A 68 -19.43 2.42 -3.01
N ASP A 69 -18.60 1.46 -2.57
CA ASP A 69 -18.36 1.21 -1.15
C ASP A 69 -17.04 1.79 -0.64
N ILE A 70 -16.07 1.98 -1.54
CA ILE A 70 -14.74 2.50 -1.24
C ILE A 70 -14.52 3.85 -1.91
N GLY A 71 -14.72 3.95 -3.22
CA GLY A 71 -14.45 5.15 -4.01
C GLY A 71 -15.18 6.39 -3.49
N LYS A 72 -16.44 6.24 -3.06
CA LYS A 72 -17.25 7.36 -2.50
C LYS A 72 -16.61 8.05 -1.28
N HIS A 73 -15.69 7.40 -0.58
CA HIS A 73 -14.99 7.97 0.57
C HIS A 73 -13.79 8.84 0.19
N PHE A 74 -13.41 8.86 -1.10
CA PHE A 74 -12.29 9.62 -1.61
C PHE A 74 -12.77 10.73 -2.55
N THR A 75 -12.68 11.98 -2.11
CA THR A 75 -12.95 13.10 -3.02
C THR A 75 -11.73 13.38 -3.89
N VAL A 76 -11.94 13.74 -5.15
CA VAL A 76 -10.86 14.14 -6.07
C VAL A 76 -10.04 15.27 -5.47
N ASN A 77 -10.69 16.26 -4.84
CA ASN A 77 -10.00 17.36 -4.16
C ASN A 77 -9.06 16.90 -3.03
N TYR A 78 -9.43 15.86 -2.28
CA TYR A 78 -8.57 15.25 -1.26
C TYR A 78 -7.36 14.57 -1.92
N MET A 79 -7.60 13.79 -2.98
CA MET A 79 -6.55 13.07 -3.70
C MET A 79 -5.56 14.01 -4.36
N MET A 80 -6.04 15.10 -4.99
CA MET A 80 -5.21 16.13 -5.62
C MET A 80 -4.28 16.88 -4.64
N LYS A 81 -4.62 16.92 -3.36
CA LYS A 81 -3.79 17.56 -2.32
C LYS A 81 -2.58 16.71 -1.88
N LYS A 82 -2.55 15.43 -2.23
CA LYS A 82 -1.43 14.54 -1.87
C LYS A 82 -0.18 14.92 -2.63
N GLU A 83 0.95 14.95 -1.93
CA GLU A 83 2.24 15.36 -2.51
C GLU A 83 2.65 14.46 -3.68
N SER A 84 2.42 13.16 -3.54
CA SER A 84 2.65 12.18 -4.61
C SER A 84 1.83 12.46 -5.87
N VAL A 85 0.64 13.04 -5.76
CA VAL A 85 -0.21 13.42 -6.89
C VAL A 85 0.23 14.76 -7.45
N LYS A 86 0.42 15.78 -6.61
CA LYS A 86 0.84 17.13 -7.03
C LYS A 86 2.09 17.09 -7.89
N SER A 87 3.12 16.39 -7.43
CA SER A 87 4.40 16.27 -8.14
C SER A 87 4.29 15.61 -9.50
N ARG A 88 3.20 14.87 -9.75
CA ARG A 88 2.96 14.17 -11.03
C ARG A 88 2.03 14.93 -11.97
N VAL A 89 1.02 15.58 -11.44
CA VAL A 89 0.09 16.42 -12.23
C VAL A 89 0.83 17.54 -12.96
N SER A 90 1.93 18.04 -12.38
CA SER A 90 2.75 19.09 -12.98
C SER A 90 3.72 18.61 -14.07
N ARG A 91 3.75 17.29 -14.39
CA ARG A 91 4.55 16.77 -15.51
C ARG A 91 3.86 17.02 -16.84
N ASP A 92 4.64 17.13 -17.90
CA ASP A 92 4.10 17.24 -19.28
C ASP A 92 3.26 16.02 -19.66
N THR A 93 3.61 14.83 -19.18
CA THR A 93 2.86 13.58 -19.41
C THR A 93 1.64 13.42 -18.52
N GLY A 94 1.47 14.28 -17.50
CA GLY A 94 0.41 14.16 -16.51
C GLY A 94 0.55 12.97 -15.57
N ILE A 95 -0.58 12.51 -15.02
CA ILE A 95 -0.67 11.34 -14.13
C ILE A 95 -1.66 10.34 -14.72
N SER A 96 -1.31 9.05 -14.80
CA SER A 96 -2.25 8.02 -15.24
C SER A 96 -3.35 7.80 -14.19
N PHE A 97 -4.53 7.32 -14.64
CA PHE A 97 -5.61 6.96 -13.73
C PHE A 97 -5.18 5.90 -12.72
N THR A 98 -4.33 4.96 -13.13
CA THR A 98 -3.76 3.91 -12.28
C THR A 98 -2.91 4.52 -11.15
N GLU A 99 -1.99 5.43 -11.47
CA GLU A 99 -1.19 6.13 -10.46
C GLU A 99 -2.06 6.99 -9.53
N PHE A 100 -3.05 7.70 -10.09
CA PHE A 100 -3.96 8.55 -9.33
C PHE A 100 -4.82 7.76 -8.35
N SER A 101 -5.35 6.60 -8.77
CA SER A 101 -6.23 5.76 -7.96
C SER A 101 -5.48 4.81 -7.02
N TYR A 102 -4.16 4.63 -7.15
CA TYR A 102 -3.38 3.67 -6.37
C TYR A 102 -3.61 3.77 -4.86
N MET A 103 -3.62 4.99 -4.32
CA MET A 103 -3.83 5.22 -2.89
C MET A 103 -5.15 4.63 -2.37
N THR A 104 -6.19 4.57 -3.21
CA THR A 104 -7.49 4.02 -2.82
C THR A 104 -7.44 2.50 -2.70
N LEU A 105 -6.63 1.84 -3.51
CA LEU A 105 -6.39 0.39 -3.45
C LEU A 105 -5.59 0.01 -2.20
N GLN A 106 -4.54 0.76 -1.86
CA GLN A 106 -3.79 0.53 -0.63
C GLN A 106 -4.62 0.85 0.61
N ALA A 107 -5.49 1.86 0.55
CA ALA A 107 -6.42 2.16 1.63
C ALA A 107 -7.45 1.04 1.84
N TYR A 108 -7.99 0.48 0.76
CA TYR A 108 -8.87 -0.68 0.82
C TYR A 108 -8.14 -1.93 1.34
N ASP A 109 -6.90 -2.12 0.96
CA ASP A 109 -6.04 -3.19 1.46
C ASP A 109 -5.93 -3.13 3.00
N PHE A 110 -5.64 -1.95 3.55
CA PHE A 110 -5.59 -1.77 5.00
C PHE A 110 -6.95 -1.98 5.67
N LEU A 111 -8.04 -1.49 5.07
CA LEU A 111 -9.39 -1.77 5.55
C LEU A 111 -9.70 -3.27 5.58
N TYR A 112 -9.35 -4.00 4.52
CA TYR A 112 -9.55 -5.44 4.45
C TYR A 112 -8.78 -6.19 5.56
N LEU A 113 -7.53 -5.81 5.78
CA LEU A 113 -6.70 -6.37 6.85
C LEU A 113 -7.25 -6.02 8.24
N TYR A 114 -7.78 -4.82 8.42
CA TYR A 114 -8.46 -4.41 9.64
C TYR A 114 -9.69 -5.26 9.92
N GLU A 115 -10.56 -5.44 8.93
CA GLU A 115 -11.84 -6.16 9.08
C GLU A 115 -11.66 -7.68 9.22
N ASN A 116 -10.65 -8.28 8.57
CA ASN A 116 -10.49 -9.74 8.48
C ASN A 116 -9.33 -10.30 9.31
N TYR A 117 -8.37 -9.48 9.71
CA TYR A 117 -7.16 -9.92 10.42
C TYR A 117 -6.90 -9.12 11.71
N ASP A 118 -7.82 -8.25 12.14
CA ASP A 118 -7.65 -7.33 13.29
C ASP A 118 -6.34 -6.50 13.21
N CYS A 119 -5.92 -6.16 11.99
CA CYS A 119 -4.72 -5.39 11.74
C CYS A 119 -5.00 -3.90 11.97
N LYS A 120 -4.49 -3.35 13.06
CA LYS A 120 -4.74 -1.95 13.49
C LYS A 120 -3.57 -1.00 13.21
N LEU A 121 -2.43 -1.51 12.79
CA LEU A 121 -1.23 -0.70 12.57
C LEU A 121 -0.63 -1.01 11.20
N GLN A 122 -0.45 0.04 10.38
CA GLN A 122 0.32 -0.05 9.13
C GLN A 122 1.64 0.70 9.28
N MET A 123 2.74 0.07 8.87
CA MET A 123 4.08 0.66 8.95
C MET A 123 4.69 0.79 7.54
N GLY A 124 5.52 1.82 7.34
CA GLY A 124 6.21 2.02 6.08
C GLY A 124 7.30 3.09 6.13
N GLY A 125 7.93 3.34 4.98
CA GLY A 125 8.82 4.48 4.82
C GLY A 125 8.03 5.80 4.78
N SER A 126 8.71 6.92 4.99
CA SER A 126 8.10 8.26 5.00
C SER A 126 7.38 8.60 3.67
N ASP A 127 7.80 7.99 2.56
CA ASP A 127 7.13 8.12 1.26
C ASP A 127 5.75 7.46 1.21
N GLN A 128 5.44 6.55 2.16
CA GLN A 128 4.15 5.87 2.29
C GLN A 128 3.14 6.61 3.17
N MET A 129 3.53 7.70 3.82
CA MET A 129 2.67 8.46 4.76
C MET A 129 1.29 8.76 4.16
N GLY A 130 1.25 9.24 2.92
CA GLY A 130 0.00 9.61 2.26
C GLY A 130 -0.95 8.43 2.05
N ASN A 131 -0.42 7.28 1.66
CA ASN A 131 -1.19 6.05 1.43
C ASN A 131 -1.66 5.43 2.75
N ILE A 132 -0.80 5.39 3.77
CA ILE A 132 -1.12 4.87 5.11
C ILE A 132 -2.24 5.69 5.74
N LEU A 133 -2.14 7.03 5.70
CA LEU A 133 -3.19 7.92 6.23
C LEU A 133 -4.51 7.77 5.48
N ALA A 134 -4.47 7.52 4.16
CA ALA A 134 -5.68 7.26 3.40
C ALA A 134 -6.42 6.00 3.90
N GLY A 135 -5.68 4.97 4.28
CA GLY A 135 -6.24 3.75 4.89
C GLY A 135 -6.83 4.00 6.28
N VAL A 136 -6.11 4.73 7.14
CA VAL A 136 -6.62 5.13 8.47
C VAL A 136 -7.91 5.94 8.34
N ASP A 137 -7.95 6.92 7.43
CA ASP A 137 -9.13 7.75 7.17
C ASP A 137 -10.31 6.90 6.66
N LEU A 138 -10.06 5.93 5.78
CA LEU A 138 -11.10 5.04 5.25
C LEU A 138 -11.70 4.17 6.36
N ILE A 139 -10.86 3.55 7.20
CA ILE A 139 -11.30 2.73 8.34
C ILE A 139 -12.20 3.56 9.27
N ASN A 140 -11.77 4.77 9.63
CA ASN A 140 -12.55 5.65 10.50
C ASN A 140 -13.88 6.09 9.87
N ARG A 141 -13.93 6.33 8.56
CA ARG A 141 -15.17 6.72 7.86
C ARG A 141 -16.16 5.58 7.72
N LYS A 142 -15.67 4.36 7.56
CA LYS A 142 -16.52 3.16 7.45
C LYS A 142 -17.05 2.67 8.82
N ASN A 143 -16.38 3.04 9.88
CA ASN A 143 -16.75 2.67 11.27
C ASN A 143 -17.06 3.92 12.09
N PRO A 144 -18.17 4.64 11.80
CA PRO A 144 -18.55 5.81 12.56
C PRO A 144 -18.98 5.40 13.99
N GLY A 145 -18.24 5.86 14.97
CA GLY A 145 -18.49 5.59 16.39
C GLY A 145 -17.81 6.61 17.27
N PRO A 146 -17.90 6.49 18.62
CA PRO A 146 -17.13 7.35 19.50
C PRO A 146 -15.66 7.23 19.11
N LYS A 147 -15.03 8.39 18.88
CA LYS A 147 -13.68 8.53 18.33
C LYS A 147 -12.61 7.87 19.22
N SER A 148 -12.52 6.57 19.18
CA SER A 148 -11.28 5.85 19.46
C SER A 148 -10.55 5.70 18.12
N TYR A 149 -9.29 6.01 18.10
CA TYR A 149 -8.46 5.77 16.91
C TYR A 149 -8.46 4.28 16.60
N LEU A 150 -9.24 3.90 15.59
CA LEU A 150 -9.47 2.49 15.24
C LEU A 150 -8.25 1.86 14.56
N ALA A 151 -7.48 2.69 13.84
CA ALA A 151 -6.27 2.26 13.15
C ALA A 151 -5.19 3.34 13.23
N HIS A 152 -3.93 2.93 13.09
CA HIS A 152 -2.76 3.77 13.24
C HIS A 152 -1.79 3.57 12.08
N GLY A 153 -0.96 4.59 11.84
CA GLY A 153 0.16 4.53 10.91
C GLY A 153 1.47 4.93 11.57
N ILE A 154 2.54 4.21 11.28
CA ILE A 154 3.90 4.58 11.67
C ILE A 154 4.75 4.67 10.42
N VAL A 155 5.52 5.75 10.30
CA VAL A 155 6.51 5.88 9.23
C VAL A 155 7.89 6.12 9.81
N SER A 156 8.89 5.55 9.12
CA SER A 156 10.31 5.78 9.42
C SER A 156 10.95 6.59 8.29
N PRO A 157 12.05 7.32 8.55
CA PRO A 157 12.86 7.89 7.50
C PRO A 157 13.29 6.80 6.49
N LEU A 158 13.45 7.20 5.23
CA LEU A 158 13.93 6.29 4.20
C LEU A 158 15.40 5.95 4.44
N ILE A 159 15.74 4.68 4.27
CA ILE A 159 17.14 4.25 4.23
C ILE A 159 17.74 4.72 2.90
N THR A 160 18.84 5.45 2.99
CA THR A 160 19.55 5.99 1.83
C THR A 160 20.97 5.45 1.79
N SER A 161 21.57 5.40 0.59
CA SER A 161 23.00 5.16 0.41
C SER A 161 23.82 6.34 0.97
N SER A 162 25.14 6.18 1.06
CA SER A 162 26.05 7.28 1.42
C SER A 162 25.97 8.48 0.47
N SER A 163 25.51 8.28 -0.77
CA SER A 163 25.25 9.35 -1.75
C SER A 163 23.89 10.03 -1.60
N GLY A 164 23.08 9.64 -0.59
CA GLY A 164 21.74 10.18 -0.37
C GLY A 164 20.64 9.59 -1.28
N GLN A 165 20.97 8.60 -2.12
CA GLN A 165 19.96 7.93 -2.95
C GLN A 165 19.16 6.93 -2.12
N LYS A 166 17.84 6.87 -2.36
CA LYS A 166 16.95 5.90 -1.73
C LYS A 166 17.38 4.48 -2.10
N PHE A 167 17.58 3.63 -1.08
CA PHE A 167 17.70 2.18 -1.32
C PHE A 167 16.40 1.66 -1.96
N GLY A 168 16.51 1.04 -3.12
CA GLY A 168 15.35 0.53 -3.86
C GLY A 168 15.68 -0.68 -4.70
N LYS A 169 14.66 -1.35 -5.19
CA LYS A 169 14.72 -2.61 -5.96
C LYS A 169 15.60 -2.56 -7.24
N THR A 170 16.06 -1.39 -7.66
CA THR A 170 16.83 -1.18 -8.89
C THR A 170 18.27 -0.73 -8.63
N ALA A 171 18.65 -0.51 -7.39
CA ALA A 171 20.04 -0.31 -7.02
C ALA A 171 20.62 -1.69 -6.69
N GLY A 172 21.18 -2.35 -7.69
CA GLY A 172 22.04 -3.51 -7.53
C GLY A 172 23.37 -3.04 -6.94
N GLU A 173 23.44 -2.86 -5.62
CA GLU A 173 24.63 -2.76 -4.80
C GLU A 173 24.40 -3.58 -3.54
#